data_c2dc88ce20fa05f362603ec1882a949c
#
_entry.id   c2dc88ce20fa05f362603ec1882a949c
#
_cell.length_a   1.000
_cell.length_b   1.000
_cell.length_c   1.000
_cell.angle_alpha   90.00
_cell.angle_beta   90.00
_cell.angle_gamma   90.00
#
_symmetry.space_group_name_H-M   'P 1'
#
loop_
_entity.id
_entity.type
_entity.pdbx_description
1 polymer ?
#
loop_
_entity_poly.entity_id
_entity_poly.type
_entity_poly.pdbx_seq_one_letter_code
_entity_poly.pdbx_strand_id
1 'polypeptide(L)'
;MLSRRNWLLAASLAAAAPMTGLSRLQPAARPGRTEPGFRIKDIRRTTVALPYRPVPARNMARELPHWVYSEICEVELANGTVGFGETMLYYTWGATSDEDVNFANGKNAAAIMWNDELGAGLQMACFDAVARAIDVPIHALLGKQAHTRTPVAWWDIDLPPEDVAGYTAFKTKGRPWFDIWEQAKQGNAAAPKGFSITFDYNDTLLDAERGIPILKAVEQYPISKMVETPIPQGDILGNQRIRRETKSAVAMHYGNPSPVVAIRQRVCDGFVVGGGANRVMTAGRIAGMADMPFWLQLVGSSITGAWSRQFGAVLSHASWPAVTCFQLYAAQPTKQNVEVRNGFTPIPNAPGLGVELDWKVINQYKVPKPPARPEPERLLETRWPDGRKLYIGSNGNVNYMLRKFMKPSNLPYFEPGVTCHLLMNDGSKDWRDLYQRARRRPVLTR
;
A
#
# COMPACT_ATOMS: atom_id res chain seq x y z
N MET A 1 23.48 36.60 -35.81
CA MET A 1 24.10 36.03 -34.59
C MET A 1 24.27 37.17 -33.58
N LEU A 2 23.33 37.35 -32.69
CA LEU A 2 23.41 38.32 -31.59
C LEU A 2 23.44 37.54 -30.29
N SER A 3 24.49 37.77 -29.50
CA SER A 3 24.87 37.01 -28.34
C SER A 3 23.98 37.32 -27.11
N ARG A 4 23.76 36.33 -26.29
CA ARG A 4 22.91 36.33 -25.08
C ARG A 4 23.40 37.23 -23.91
N ARG A 5 24.20 38.23 -24.15
CA ARG A 5 24.83 39.07 -23.09
C ARG A 5 24.26 40.46 -22.91
N ASN A 6 23.22 40.88 -23.63
CA ASN A 6 22.74 42.26 -23.61
C ASN A 6 21.35 42.48 -22.99
N TRP A 7 20.88 41.59 -22.11
CA TRP A 7 19.58 41.72 -21.45
C TRP A 7 19.63 42.08 -19.95
N LEU A 8 20.80 42.48 -19.42
CA LEU A 8 20.97 42.79 -17.99
C LEU A 8 21.41 44.20 -17.67
N LEU A 9 21.18 45.20 -18.56
CA LEU A 9 21.61 46.58 -18.32
C LEU A 9 20.58 47.64 -18.79
N ALA A 10 19.30 47.42 -18.41
CA ALA A 10 18.29 48.48 -18.61
C ALA A 10 17.20 48.42 -17.54
N ALA A 11 17.57 48.53 -16.28
CA ALA A 11 16.60 48.75 -15.17
C ALA A 11 17.32 49.35 -13.97
N SER A 12 17.81 50.58 -14.10
CA SER A 12 18.17 51.39 -12.93
C SER A 12 18.21 52.85 -13.37
N LEU A 13 17.10 53.55 -13.11
CA LEU A 13 16.97 54.99 -12.84
C LEU A 13 15.47 55.38 -12.90
N ALA A 14 14.74 55.07 -11.81
CA ALA A 14 13.51 55.79 -11.49
C ALA A 14 13.69 56.41 -10.10
N ALA A 15 13.64 57.72 -10.08
CA ALA A 15 13.91 58.58 -8.95
C ALA A 15 13.02 58.29 -7.74
N ALA A 16 13.63 58.23 -6.57
CA ALA A 16 12.96 58.22 -5.26
C ALA A 16 12.34 59.58 -4.99
N ALA A 17 11.00 59.68 -4.98
CA ALA A 17 10.28 60.77 -4.32
C ALA A 17 10.00 60.34 -2.85
N PRO A 18 10.16 61.23 -1.86
CA PRO A 18 9.89 60.85 -0.47
C PRO A 18 8.39 60.78 -0.22
N MET A 19 7.86 59.58 -0.02
CA MET A 19 6.52 59.36 0.53
C MET A 19 6.54 59.60 2.04
N THR A 20 6.35 60.84 2.46
CA THR A 20 5.98 61.16 3.84
C THR A 20 4.48 60.87 4.00
N GLY A 21 4.12 59.95 4.87
CA GLY A 21 2.73 59.74 5.29
C GLY A 21 2.15 58.37 5.12
N LEU A 22 2.88 57.29 5.44
CA LEU A 22 2.26 56.02 5.77
C LEU A 22 2.18 55.95 7.30
N SER A 23 1.07 56.43 7.88
CA SER A 23 0.66 56.05 9.23
C SER A 23 0.66 54.52 9.28
N ARG A 24 1.51 53.96 10.17
CA ARG A 24 1.47 52.52 10.49
C ARG A 24 0.04 52.21 10.93
N LEU A 25 -0.75 51.58 10.05
CA LEU A 25 -1.93 50.88 10.46
C LEU A 25 -1.45 49.82 11.45
N GLN A 26 -1.56 50.07 12.73
CA GLN A 26 -1.49 49.01 13.73
C GLN A 26 -2.54 47.99 13.32
N PRO A 27 -2.18 46.70 13.15
CA PRO A 27 -3.18 45.69 12.92
C PRO A 27 -4.15 45.78 14.10
N ALA A 28 -5.42 46.07 13.80
CA ALA A 28 -6.48 46.04 14.79
C ALA A 28 -6.36 44.71 15.53
N ALA A 29 -6.31 44.81 16.88
CA ALA A 29 -6.34 43.61 17.72
C ALA A 29 -7.54 42.78 17.24
N ARG A 30 -7.27 41.62 16.61
CA ARG A 30 -8.33 40.72 16.18
C ARG A 30 -9.10 40.38 17.44
N PRO A 31 -10.45 40.62 17.49
CA PRO A 31 -11.26 40.17 18.61
C PRO A 31 -10.93 38.71 18.83
N GLY A 32 -10.70 38.31 20.09
CA GLY A 32 -10.18 37.01 20.48
C GLY A 32 -10.84 35.93 19.64
N ARG A 33 -10.07 35.38 18.69
CA ARG A 33 -10.50 34.23 17.92
C ARG A 33 -10.64 33.14 18.96
N THR A 34 -11.87 32.80 19.31
CA THR A 34 -12.14 31.47 19.86
C THR A 34 -11.45 30.51 18.90
N GLU A 35 -10.35 29.86 19.35
CA GLU A 35 -9.67 28.88 18.52
C GLU A 35 -10.73 27.97 17.92
N PRO A 36 -10.74 27.76 16.59
CA PRO A 36 -11.66 26.77 16.03
C PRO A 36 -11.48 25.50 16.85
N GLY A 37 -12.57 24.81 17.22
CA GLY A 37 -12.57 23.69 18.15
C GLY A 37 -11.77 22.45 17.68
N PHE A 38 -10.74 22.63 16.85
CA PHE A 38 -9.87 21.60 16.28
C PHE A 38 -8.65 21.27 17.14
N ARG A 39 -8.50 21.86 18.33
CA ARG A 39 -7.42 21.50 19.25
C ARG A 39 -7.67 20.07 19.75
N ILE A 40 -6.68 19.20 19.60
CA ILE A 40 -6.73 17.83 20.10
C ILE A 40 -6.73 17.86 21.62
N LYS A 41 -7.77 17.27 22.21
CA LYS A 41 -7.98 17.14 23.67
C LYS A 41 -7.44 15.82 24.19
N ASP A 42 -7.66 14.74 23.45
CA ASP A 42 -7.29 13.38 23.86
C ASP A 42 -7.04 12.49 22.64
N ILE A 43 -6.13 11.53 22.78
CA ILE A 43 -5.81 10.53 21.77
C ILE A 43 -5.82 9.16 22.45
N ARG A 44 -6.67 8.26 21.94
CA ARG A 44 -6.79 6.87 22.41
C ARG A 44 -6.39 5.90 21.33
N ARG A 45 -5.73 4.81 21.71
CA ARG A 45 -5.33 3.73 20.80
C ARG A 45 -5.86 2.39 21.33
N THR A 46 -6.46 1.62 20.46
CA THR A 46 -6.98 0.28 20.76
C THR A 46 -6.47 -0.73 19.74
N THR A 47 -5.71 -1.73 20.21
CA THR A 47 -5.24 -2.82 19.34
C THR A 47 -6.29 -3.90 19.25
N VAL A 48 -6.54 -4.37 18.03
CA VAL A 48 -7.44 -5.49 17.72
C VAL A 48 -6.71 -6.56 16.91
N ALA A 49 -7.13 -7.83 17.08
CA ALA A 49 -6.70 -8.95 16.25
C ALA A 49 -7.89 -9.44 15.42
N LEU A 50 -8.06 -8.88 14.22
CA LEU A 50 -9.21 -9.19 13.36
C LEU A 50 -9.03 -10.56 12.71
N PRO A 51 -10.01 -11.49 12.84
CA PRO A 51 -9.90 -12.83 12.28
C PRO A 51 -9.95 -12.77 10.74
N TYR A 52 -9.11 -13.56 10.10
CA TYR A 52 -9.19 -13.76 8.65
C TYR A 52 -10.38 -14.65 8.28
N ARG A 53 -10.85 -14.50 7.05
CA ARG A 53 -11.71 -15.51 6.40
C ARG A 53 -10.97 -16.82 6.20
N PRO A 54 -11.64 -17.97 6.06
CA PRO A 54 -10.97 -19.29 6.03
C PRO A 54 -9.91 -19.44 4.94
N VAL A 55 -10.16 -18.95 3.73
CA VAL A 55 -9.19 -19.06 2.62
C VAL A 55 -7.97 -18.18 2.86
N PRO A 56 -8.10 -16.85 3.08
CA PRO A 56 -6.98 -16.00 3.46
C PRO A 56 -6.21 -16.51 4.68
N ALA A 57 -6.88 -17.07 5.68
CA ALA A 57 -6.24 -17.53 6.92
C ALA A 57 -5.09 -18.53 6.65
N ARG A 58 -5.28 -19.46 5.72
CA ARG A 58 -4.25 -20.47 5.36
C ARG A 58 -2.98 -19.83 4.80
N ASN A 59 -3.15 -18.80 3.96
CA ASN A 59 -2.06 -18.09 3.32
C ASN A 59 -1.39 -17.11 4.27
N MET A 60 -2.20 -16.35 5.00
CA MET A 60 -1.72 -15.33 5.92
C MET A 60 -0.97 -15.93 7.11
N ALA A 61 -1.41 -17.07 7.66
CA ALA A 61 -0.71 -17.77 8.73
C ALA A 61 0.74 -18.14 8.35
N ARG A 62 0.96 -18.46 7.08
CA ARG A 62 2.28 -18.86 6.56
C ARG A 62 3.17 -17.67 6.20
N GLU A 63 2.60 -16.63 5.60
CA GLU A 63 3.39 -15.55 5.00
C GLU A 63 3.32 -14.23 5.76
N LEU A 64 2.12 -13.81 6.22
CA LEU A 64 1.87 -12.50 6.80
C LEU A 64 0.97 -12.58 8.05
N PRO A 65 1.29 -13.42 9.05
CA PRO A 65 0.42 -13.62 10.21
C PRO A 65 0.21 -12.34 11.03
N HIS A 66 1.16 -11.42 10.97
CA HIS A 66 1.12 -10.15 11.70
C HIS A 66 0.08 -9.14 11.15
N TRP A 67 -0.49 -9.38 9.96
CA TRP A 67 -1.53 -8.51 9.42
C TRP A 67 -2.88 -8.65 10.12
N VAL A 68 -3.01 -9.62 11.02
CA VAL A 68 -4.18 -9.74 11.90
C VAL A 68 -4.29 -8.55 12.87
N TYR A 69 -3.16 -7.91 13.20
CA TYR A 69 -3.11 -6.85 14.21
C TYR A 69 -3.27 -5.46 13.59
N SER A 70 -4.35 -4.79 13.96
CA SER A 70 -4.60 -3.38 13.67
C SER A 70 -4.69 -2.56 14.95
N GLU A 71 -4.24 -1.31 14.90
CA GLU A 71 -4.43 -0.32 15.96
C GLU A 71 -5.42 0.75 15.47
N ILE A 72 -6.54 0.88 16.17
CA ILE A 72 -7.52 1.93 15.96
C ILE A 72 -7.11 3.12 16.82
N CYS A 73 -6.93 4.28 16.19
CA CYS A 73 -6.61 5.54 16.81
C CYS A 73 -7.85 6.44 16.81
N GLU A 74 -8.21 6.99 17.96
CA GLU A 74 -9.28 7.98 18.12
C GLU A 74 -8.68 9.31 18.54
N VAL A 75 -9.11 10.39 17.93
CA VAL A 75 -8.75 11.78 18.25
C VAL A 75 -10.00 12.53 18.69
N GLU A 76 -10.04 12.95 19.95
CA GLU A 76 -11.10 13.82 20.49
C GLU A 76 -10.65 15.28 20.39
N LEU A 77 -11.45 16.12 19.75
CA LEU A 77 -11.23 17.56 19.66
C LEU A 77 -11.83 18.31 20.85
N ALA A 78 -11.36 19.53 21.09
CA ALA A 78 -11.85 20.37 22.18
C ALA A 78 -13.36 20.71 22.09
N ASN A 79 -13.95 20.62 20.91
CA ASN A 79 -15.40 20.77 20.69
C ASN A 79 -16.20 19.48 20.92
N GLY A 80 -15.56 18.39 21.35
CA GLY A 80 -16.17 17.08 21.59
C GLY A 80 -16.30 16.19 20.37
N THR A 81 -15.93 16.65 19.16
CA THR A 81 -15.93 15.80 17.97
C THR A 81 -14.85 14.73 18.10
N VAL A 82 -15.20 13.48 17.76
CA VAL A 82 -14.26 12.35 17.73
C VAL A 82 -14.09 11.86 16.30
N GLY A 83 -12.85 11.84 15.85
CA GLY A 83 -12.44 11.19 14.61
C GLY A 83 -11.63 9.92 14.91
N PHE A 84 -11.55 9.01 13.95
CA PHE A 84 -10.81 7.78 14.09
C PHE A 84 -10.05 7.39 12.82
N GLY A 85 -9.06 6.54 13.02
CA GLY A 85 -8.25 5.98 11.95
C GLY A 85 -7.69 4.62 12.33
N GLU A 86 -6.97 4.01 11.42
CA GLU A 86 -6.43 2.67 11.57
C GLU A 86 -4.99 2.58 11.07
N THR A 87 -4.18 1.82 11.78
CA THR A 87 -2.87 1.37 11.32
C THR A 87 -2.77 -0.14 11.42
N MET A 88 -2.41 -0.81 10.35
CA MET A 88 -1.93 -2.19 10.44
C MET A 88 -0.53 -2.17 11.04
N LEU A 89 -0.39 -2.68 12.29
CA LEU A 89 0.74 -2.40 13.20
C LEU A 89 2.13 -2.67 12.62
N TYR A 90 2.26 -3.68 11.77
CA TYR A 90 3.56 -4.12 11.26
C TYR A 90 3.66 -4.01 9.74
N TYR A 91 2.86 -3.13 9.16
CA TYR A 91 2.90 -2.80 7.74
C TYR A 91 3.76 -1.54 7.50
N THR A 92 3.99 -1.22 6.23
CA THR A 92 4.96 -0.22 5.77
C THR A 92 4.69 1.22 6.21
N TRP A 93 3.48 1.56 6.65
CA TRP A 93 3.11 2.95 6.99
C TRP A 93 3.31 3.29 8.46
N GLY A 94 3.95 2.45 9.21
CA GLY A 94 4.27 2.70 10.60
C GLY A 94 3.07 2.81 11.53
N ALA A 95 3.18 2.19 12.70
CA ALA A 95 2.28 2.44 13.81
C ALA A 95 2.50 3.86 14.34
N THR A 96 1.46 4.48 14.85
CA THR A 96 1.59 5.71 15.64
C THR A 96 2.42 5.44 16.89
N SER A 97 3.51 6.18 17.08
CA SER A 97 4.38 6.08 18.25
C SER A 97 3.82 6.87 19.44
N ASP A 98 4.41 6.65 20.62
CA ASP A 98 4.07 7.48 21.79
C ASP A 98 4.59 8.92 21.61
N GLU A 99 5.71 9.09 20.89
CA GLU A 99 6.22 10.40 20.53
C GLU A 99 5.25 11.15 19.62
N ASP A 100 4.63 10.49 18.64
CA ASP A 100 3.64 11.09 17.74
C ASP A 100 2.40 11.53 18.51
N VAL A 101 1.92 10.72 19.45
CA VAL A 101 0.80 11.03 20.34
C VAL A 101 1.14 12.25 21.20
N ASN A 102 2.31 12.27 21.83
CA ASN A 102 2.77 13.40 22.64
C ASN A 102 2.95 14.67 21.80
N PHE A 103 3.47 14.54 20.58
CA PHE A 103 3.59 15.67 19.65
C PHE A 103 2.22 16.24 19.27
N ALA A 104 1.23 15.38 18.97
CA ALA A 104 -0.06 15.80 18.46
C ALA A 104 -0.99 16.36 19.55
N ASN A 105 -0.86 15.87 20.79
CA ASN A 105 -1.73 16.27 21.90
C ASN A 105 -1.64 17.78 22.16
N GLY A 106 -2.79 18.44 22.29
CA GLY A 106 -2.92 19.89 22.46
C GLY A 106 -2.71 20.71 21.17
N LYS A 107 -2.29 20.12 20.05
CA LYS A 107 -2.15 20.82 18.77
C LYS A 107 -3.49 20.94 18.03
N ASN A 108 -3.51 21.82 17.04
CA ASN A 108 -4.64 21.94 16.13
C ASN A 108 -4.57 20.83 15.08
N ALA A 109 -5.55 19.92 15.05
CA ALA A 109 -5.61 18.79 14.14
C ALA A 109 -5.54 19.22 12.66
N ALA A 110 -6.21 20.30 12.28
CA ALA A 110 -6.17 20.82 10.91
C ALA A 110 -4.79 21.33 10.47
N ALA A 111 -3.95 21.74 11.44
CA ALA A 111 -2.60 22.19 11.15
C ALA A 111 -1.59 21.04 10.96
N ILE A 112 -1.87 19.88 11.56
CA ILE A 112 -0.93 18.74 11.55
C ILE A 112 -1.40 17.54 10.69
N MET A 113 -2.66 17.48 10.29
CA MET A 113 -3.22 16.31 9.57
C MET A 113 -2.50 15.96 8.26
N TRP A 114 -1.76 16.88 7.67
CA TRP A 114 -0.96 16.62 6.46
C TRP A 114 0.46 16.11 6.75
N ASN A 115 0.83 15.94 8.03
CA ASN A 115 2.12 15.39 8.41
C ASN A 115 2.09 13.86 8.29
N ASP A 116 2.78 13.31 7.29
CA ASP A 116 2.84 11.87 7.02
C ASP A 116 3.63 11.07 8.08
N GLU A 117 4.36 11.76 8.98
CA GLU A 117 5.16 11.13 10.05
C GLU A 117 4.33 10.74 11.28
N LEU A 118 3.06 11.18 11.38
CA LEU A 118 2.19 10.87 12.52
C LEU A 118 1.79 9.38 12.63
N GLY A 119 2.17 8.55 11.66
CA GLY A 119 1.61 7.21 11.51
C GLY A 119 0.20 7.23 10.90
N ALA A 120 -0.17 6.14 10.24
CA ALA A 120 -1.40 6.11 9.43
C ALA A 120 -2.67 6.36 10.27
N GLY A 121 -2.78 5.71 11.44
CA GLY A 121 -3.97 5.80 12.27
C GLY A 121 -4.22 7.21 12.82
N LEU A 122 -3.18 7.86 13.33
CA LEU A 122 -3.31 9.21 13.90
C LEU A 122 -3.57 10.26 12.81
N GLN A 123 -2.88 10.15 11.67
CA GLN A 123 -3.11 11.04 10.54
C GLN A 123 -4.57 10.93 10.05
N MET A 124 -5.05 9.72 9.83
CA MET A 124 -6.41 9.44 9.40
C MET A 124 -7.44 9.96 10.41
N ALA A 125 -7.20 9.74 11.72
CA ALA A 125 -8.07 10.21 12.79
C ALA A 125 -8.14 11.75 12.85
N CYS A 126 -7.03 12.46 12.59
CA CYS A 126 -7.03 13.91 12.48
C CYS A 126 -7.88 14.41 11.30
N PHE A 127 -7.74 13.80 10.13
CA PHE A 127 -8.59 14.12 8.97
C PHE A 127 -10.06 13.84 9.25
N ASP A 128 -10.37 12.70 9.85
CA ASP A 128 -11.75 12.32 10.18
C ASP A 128 -12.38 13.28 11.18
N ALA A 129 -11.64 13.64 12.27
CA ALA A 129 -12.10 14.58 13.28
C ALA A 129 -12.37 15.99 12.70
N VAL A 130 -11.44 16.50 11.88
CA VAL A 130 -11.60 17.83 11.25
C VAL A 130 -12.80 17.82 10.29
N ALA A 131 -12.90 16.80 9.43
CA ALA A 131 -13.98 16.70 8.46
C ALA A 131 -15.36 16.55 9.12
N ARG A 132 -15.47 15.76 10.20
CA ARG A 132 -16.68 15.62 11.02
C ARG A 132 -17.05 16.95 11.70
N ALA A 133 -16.05 17.68 12.23
CA ALA A 133 -16.30 18.94 12.94
C ALA A 133 -16.86 20.05 12.04
N ILE A 134 -16.65 19.97 10.73
CA ILE A 134 -17.20 20.91 9.73
C ILE A 134 -18.27 20.28 8.83
N ASP A 135 -18.74 19.09 9.17
CA ASP A 135 -19.83 18.37 8.51
C ASP A 135 -19.60 18.11 7.00
N VAL A 136 -18.39 17.68 6.64
CA VAL A 136 -18.06 17.32 5.25
C VAL A 136 -17.36 15.95 5.17
N PRO A 137 -17.45 15.22 4.05
CA PRO A 137 -16.64 14.04 3.83
C PRO A 137 -15.17 14.44 3.63
N ILE A 138 -14.24 13.53 3.95
CA ILE A 138 -12.78 13.81 3.85
C ILE A 138 -12.39 14.25 2.44
N HIS A 139 -12.96 13.65 1.39
CA HIS A 139 -12.58 14.03 0.02
C HIS A 139 -12.83 15.52 -0.28
N ALA A 140 -13.76 16.18 0.39
CA ALA A 140 -13.96 17.61 0.26
C ALA A 140 -12.76 18.44 0.79
N LEU A 141 -11.98 17.89 1.74
CA LEU A 141 -10.72 18.48 2.21
C LEU A 141 -9.55 18.20 1.26
N LEU A 142 -9.63 17.14 0.47
CA LEU A 142 -8.57 16.71 -0.46
C LEU A 142 -8.63 17.44 -1.80
N GLY A 143 -9.84 17.81 -2.27
CA GLY A 143 -10.01 18.52 -3.52
C GLY A 143 -11.38 18.31 -4.18
N LYS A 144 -11.48 18.75 -5.43
CA LYS A 144 -12.69 18.57 -6.23
C LYS A 144 -12.92 17.09 -6.53
N GLN A 145 -14.11 16.60 -6.25
CA GLN A 145 -14.51 15.23 -6.57
C GLN A 145 -14.49 14.98 -8.09
N ALA A 146 -13.75 13.95 -8.49
CA ALA A 146 -13.63 13.47 -9.88
C ALA A 146 -14.44 12.19 -10.12
N HIS A 147 -14.65 11.38 -9.08
CA HIS A 147 -15.30 10.08 -9.17
C HIS A 147 -16.35 9.90 -8.09
N THR A 148 -17.41 9.13 -8.38
CA THR A 148 -18.46 8.73 -7.42
C THR A 148 -18.26 7.29 -6.90
N ARG A 149 -17.36 6.54 -7.53
CA ARG A 149 -16.97 5.18 -7.18
C ARG A 149 -15.50 4.96 -7.53
N THR A 150 -14.83 4.03 -6.85
CA THR A 150 -13.44 3.69 -7.12
C THR A 150 -13.30 2.21 -7.48
N PRO A 151 -12.40 1.85 -8.40
CA PRO A 151 -12.13 0.46 -8.71
C PRO A 151 -11.37 -0.20 -7.55
N VAL A 152 -11.66 -1.48 -7.29
CA VAL A 152 -11.01 -2.26 -6.23
C VAL A 152 -10.73 -3.68 -6.71
N ALA A 153 -9.54 -4.20 -6.35
CA ALA A 153 -9.17 -5.59 -6.58
C ALA A 153 -9.45 -6.43 -5.33
N TRP A 154 -9.79 -7.68 -5.54
CA TRP A 154 -9.56 -8.69 -4.52
C TRP A 154 -8.07 -8.90 -4.37
N TRP A 155 -7.57 -9.05 -3.16
CA TRP A 155 -6.18 -9.38 -2.88
C TRP A 155 -6.10 -10.62 -1.99
N ASP A 156 -5.28 -11.59 -2.37
CA ASP A 156 -4.81 -12.68 -1.53
C ASP A 156 -3.47 -13.16 -2.08
N ILE A 157 -2.76 -14.00 -1.33
CA ILE A 157 -1.48 -14.59 -1.74
C ILE A 157 -1.68 -15.73 -2.74
N ASP A 158 -2.83 -16.42 -2.65
CA ASP A 158 -3.23 -17.48 -3.57
C ASP A 158 -4.66 -17.23 -4.06
N LEU A 159 -5.03 -17.83 -5.20
CA LEU A 159 -6.36 -17.66 -5.78
C LEU A 159 -7.45 -18.18 -4.83
N PRO A 160 -8.38 -17.33 -4.38
CA PRO A 160 -9.60 -17.79 -3.72
C PRO A 160 -10.62 -18.16 -4.80
N PRO A 161 -10.98 -19.41 -4.99
CA PRO A 161 -11.94 -19.78 -6.03
C PRO A 161 -13.36 -19.31 -5.77
N GLU A 162 -13.72 -18.89 -4.54
CA GLU A 162 -15.12 -18.82 -4.12
C GLU A 162 -15.63 -17.43 -3.73
N ASP A 163 -14.76 -16.45 -3.44
CA ASP A 163 -15.17 -15.19 -2.82
C ASP A 163 -15.01 -13.93 -3.69
N VAL A 164 -14.70 -14.09 -4.97
CA VAL A 164 -14.49 -12.93 -5.87
C VAL A 164 -15.79 -12.32 -6.43
N ALA A 165 -16.94 -12.71 -5.91
CA ALA A 165 -18.23 -12.16 -6.35
C ALA A 165 -18.23 -10.63 -6.23
N GLY A 166 -18.60 -9.97 -7.34
CA GLY A 166 -18.59 -8.51 -7.43
C GLY A 166 -17.28 -7.88 -7.86
N TYR A 167 -16.16 -8.61 -7.82
CA TYR A 167 -14.84 -8.12 -8.29
C TYR A 167 -14.62 -8.41 -9.78
N THR A 168 -13.78 -7.62 -10.42
CA THR A 168 -13.33 -7.79 -11.81
C THR A 168 -11.82 -7.89 -11.91
N ALA A 169 -11.12 -7.80 -10.78
CA ALA A 169 -9.68 -7.88 -10.70
C ALA A 169 -9.24 -8.61 -9.42
N PHE A 170 -8.18 -9.38 -9.55
CA PHE A 170 -7.50 -10.07 -8.47
C PHE A 170 -6.03 -9.72 -8.48
N LYS A 171 -5.46 -9.37 -7.32
CA LYS A 171 -4.02 -9.21 -7.16
C LYS A 171 -3.48 -10.32 -6.26
N THR A 172 -2.45 -11.02 -6.73
CA THR A 172 -1.79 -12.09 -6.00
C THR A 172 -0.27 -11.92 -5.99
N LYS A 173 0.42 -12.83 -5.31
CA LYS A 173 1.88 -12.87 -5.26
C LYS A 173 2.44 -13.92 -6.22
N GLY A 174 3.41 -13.51 -7.04
CA GLY A 174 4.21 -14.44 -7.84
C GLY A 174 5.23 -15.18 -6.97
N ARG A 175 4.76 -16.13 -6.16
CA ARG A 175 5.61 -16.91 -5.25
C ARG A 175 6.16 -18.16 -5.90
N PRO A 176 7.44 -18.52 -5.72
CA PRO A 176 8.00 -19.74 -6.32
C PRO A 176 7.44 -21.05 -5.74
N TRP A 177 6.75 -21.00 -4.60
CA TRP A 177 6.05 -22.16 -4.01
C TRP A 177 4.60 -22.28 -4.43
N PHE A 178 4.12 -21.44 -5.33
CA PHE A 178 2.86 -21.60 -6.05
C PHE A 178 3.17 -21.84 -7.54
N ASP A 179 2.36 -22.67 -8.16
CA ASP A 179 2.39 -22.80 -9.62
C ASP A 179 1.63 -21.63 -10.25
N ILE A 180 2.36 -20.56 -10.61
CA ILE A 180 1.78 -19.34 -11.19
C ILE A 180 1.14 -19.57 -12.55
N TRP A 181 1.60 -20.59 -13.29
CA TRP A 181 1.01 -20.94 -14.60
C TRP A 181 -0.32 -21.65 -14.40
N GLU A 182 -0.39 -22.60 -13.45
CA GLU A 182 -1.65 -23.25 -13.11
C GLU A 182 -2.64 -22.27 -12.49
N GLN A 183 -2.20 -21.34 -11.64
CA GLN A 183 -3.04 -20.26 -11.14
C GLN A 183 -3.62 -19.42 -12.29
N ALA A 184 -2.79 -19.00 -13.26
CA ALA A 184 -3.23 -18.24 -14.41
C ALA A 184 -4.21 -19.03 -15.28
N LYS A 185 -3.94 -20.32 -15.51
CA LYS A 185 -4.78 -21.24 -16.29
C LYS A 185 -6.15 -21.45 -15.63
N GLN A 186 -6.16 -21.78 -14.33
CA GLN A 186 -7.41 -22.00 -13.57
C GLN A 186 -8.23 -20.71 -13.49
N GLY A 187 -7.58 -19.58 -13.20
CA GLY A 187 -8.23 -18.28 -13.22
C GLY A 187 -8.83 -17.95 -14.58
N ASN A 188 -8.11 -18.21 -15.67
CA ASN A 188 -8.60 -17.97 -17.02
C ASN A 188 -9.79 -18.85 -17.41
N ALA A 189 -9.85 -20.07 -16.88
CA ALA A 189 -10.97 -21.00 -17.12
C ALA A 189 -12.21 -20.68 -16.30
N ALA A 190 -12.04 -20.19 -15.06
CA ALA A 190 -13.13 -20.03 -14.08
C ALA A 190 -13.67 -18.61 -13.99
N ALA A 191 -12.85 -17.59 -14.30
CA ALA A 191 -13.24 -16.20 -14.09
C ALA A 191 -14.20 -15.67 -15.15
N PRO A 192 -15.07 -14.72 -14.81
CA PRO A 192 -15.95 -14.03 -15.76
C PRO A 192 -15.14 -13.32 -16.87
N LYS A 193 -15.75 -13.16 -18.04
CA LYS A 193 -15.15 -12.41 -19.15
C LYS A 193 -14.74 -11.00 -18.69
N GLY A 194 -13.52 -10.61 -18.98
CA GLY A 194 -12.99 -9.30 -18.62
C GLY A 194 -12.28 -9.24 -17.27
N PHE A 195 -12.34 -10.29 -16.47
CA PHE A 195 -11.58 -10.40 -15.23
C PHE A 195 -10.07 -10.35 -15.49
N SER A 196 -9.31 -9.82 -14.53
CA SER A 196 -7.86 -9.68 -14.66
C SER A 196 -7.13 -10.15 -13.40
N ILE A 197 -5.94 -10.74 -13.60
CA ILE A 197 -5.02 -11.06 -12.52
C ILE A 197 -3.78 -10.17 -12.63
N THR A 198 -3.33 -9.65 -11.49
CA THR A 198 -2.04 -8.97 -11.32
C THR A 198 -1.14 -9.86 -10.47
N PHE A 199 0.02 -10.24 -11.00
CA PHE A 199 1.07 -10.94 -10.26
C PHE A 199 2.10 -9.95 -9.70
N ASP A 200 2.27 -9.94 -8.39
CA ASP A 200 3.33 -9.17 -7.73
C ASP A 200 4.51 -10.07 -7.40
N TYR A 201 5.60 -9.89 -8.12
CA TYR A 201 6.82 -10.71 -7.98
C TYR A 201 7.76 -10.21 -6.88
N ASN A 202 7.61 -8.97 -6.40
CA ASN A 202 8.53 -8.39 -5.41
C ASN A 202 10.02 -8.57 -5.79
N ASP A 203 10.41 -8.26 -7.01
CA ASP A 203 11.76 -8.34 -7.61
C ASP A 203 12.28 -9.77 -7.86
N THR A 204 11.49 -10.83 -7.63
CA THR A 204 12.01 -12.20 -7.58
C THR A 204 12.34 -12.81 -8.94
N LEU A 205 12.00 -12.15 -10.05
CA LEU A 205 12.47 -12.55 -11.37
C LEU A 205 13.89 -12.08 -11.67
N LEU A 206 14.53 -11.30 -10.80
CA LEU A 206 15.92 -10.88 -10.75
C LEU A 206 16.33 -9.88 -11.82
N ASP A 207 16.18 -10.22 -13.09
CA ASP A 207 16.54 -9.42 -14.25
C ASP A 207 15.61 -9.71 -15.44
N ALA A 208 15.72 -8.91 -16.50
CA ALA A 208 14.88 -9.03 -17.67
C ALA A 208 15.16 -10.31 -18.48
N GLU A 209 16.39 -10.82 -18.47
CA GLU A 209 16.78 -12.03 -19.19
C GLU A 209 15.97 -13.23 -18.69
N ARG A 210 15.87 -13.38 -17.36
CA ARG A 210 15.09 -14.43 -16.71
C ARG A 210 13.59 -14.13 -16.69
N GLY A 211 13.21 -12.88 -16.45
CA GLY A 211 11.82 -12.51 -16.27
C GLY A 211 10.97 -12.61 -17.52
N ILE A 212 11.50 -12.21 -18.68
CA ILE A 212 10.73 -12.17 -19.92
C ILE A 212 10.18 -13.54 -20.35
N PRO A 213 10.95 -14.64 -20.37
CA PRO A 213 10.40 -15.96 -20.69
C PRO A 213 9.28 -16.40 -19.73
N ILE A 214 9.44 -16.14 -18.43
CA ILE A 214 8.45 -16.47 -17.40
C ILE A 214 7.16 -15.67 -17.62
N LEU A 215 7.27 -14.36 -17.82
CA LEU A 215 6.13 -13.50 -18.08
C LEU A 215 5.39 -13.89 -19.37
N LYS A 216 6.12 -14.16 -20.47
CA LYS A 216 5.52 -14.63 -21.71
C LYS A 216 4.78 -15.95 -21.56
N ALA A 217 5.27 -16.85 -20.71
CA ALA A 217 4.58 -18.11 -20.42
C ALA A 217 3.27 -17.89 -19.64
N VAL A 218 3.23 -16.93 -18.70
CA VAL A 218 2.00 -16.57 -17.97
C VAL A 218 1.01 -15.83 -18.89
N GLU A 219 1.49 -15.03 -19.81
CA GLU A 219 0.68 -14.24 -20.77
C GLU A 219 -0.06 -15.08 -21.82
N GLN A 220 0.21 -16.39 -21.91
CA GLN A 220 -0.62 -17.30 -22.70
C GLN A 220 -2.07 -17.32 -22.20
N TYR A 221 -2.28 -16.97 -20.95
CA TYR A 221 -3.58 -16.84 -20.33
C TYR A 221 -4.02 -15.37 -20.34
N PRO A 222 -5.01 -14.96 -21.15
CA PRO A 222 -5.45 -13.56 -21.31
C PRO A 222 -5.90 -12.84 -20.04
N ILE A 223 -6.14 -13.59 -18.95
CA ILE A 223 -6.47 -13.05 -17.64
C ILE A 223 -5.26 -12.34 -16.99
N SER A 224 -4.03 -12.71 -17.33
CA SER A 224 -2.77 -12.17 -16.80
C SER A 224 -2.44 -10.85 -17.49
N LYS A 225 -3.02 -9.74 -17.01
CA LYS A 225 -2.92 -8.44 -17.70
C LYS A 225 -1.88 -7.51 -17.12
N MET A 226 -1.42 -7.78 -15.90
CA MET A 226 -0.56 -6.85 -15.17
C MET A 226 0.44 -7.58 -14.29
N VAL A 227 1.63 -6.99 -14.18
CA VAL A 227 2.69 -7.44 -13.28
C VAL A 227 3.17 -6.28 -12.42
N GLU A 228 3.37 -6.54 -11.12
CA GLU A 228 3.95 -5.57 -10.20
C GLU A 228 5.38 -5.97 -9.87
N THR A 229 6.30 -5.03 -10.05
CA THR A 229 7.70 -5.17 -9.63
C THR A 229 8.30 -6.54 -10.01
N PRO A 230 8.35 -6.88 -11.31
CA PRO A 230 8.87 -8.19 -11.74
C PRO A 230 10.35 -8.36 -11.39
N ILE A 231 11.14 -7.31 -11.59
CA ILE A 231 12.58 -7.22 -11.29
C ILE A 231 12.86 -5.99 -10.44
N PRO A 232 14.08 -5.79 -9.90
CA PRO A 232 14.41 -4.60 -9.15
C PRO A 232 14.03 -3.32 -9.91
N GLN A 233 13.29 -2.44 -9.25
CA GLN A 233 12.77 -1.21 -9.87
C GLN A 233 13.88 -0.26 -10.32
N GLY A 234 15.07 -0.32 -9.69
CA GLY A 234 16.26 0.44 -10.09
C GLY A 234 16.92 -0.02 -11.39
N ASP A 235 16.60 -1.21 -11.90
CA ASP A 235 17.02 -1.68 -13.22
C ASP A 235 16.14 -1.06 -14.30
N ILE A 236 16.48 0.16 -14.68
CA ILE A 236 15.71 0.95 -15.65
C ILE A 236 15.67 0.26 -17.02
N LEU A 237 16.83 -0.18 -17.51
CA LEU A 237 16.94 -0.81 -18.84
C LEU A 237 16.23 -2.17 -18.87
N GLY A 238 16.35 -2.97 -17.82
CA GLY A 238 15.66 -4.24 -17.70
C GLY A 238 14.14 -4.07 -17.69
N ASN A 239 13.62 -3.13 -16.92
CA ASN A 239 12.18 -2.85 -16.87
C ASN A 239 11.65 -2.28 -18.19
N GLN A 240 12.40 -1.40 -18.87
CA GLN A 240 12.07 -0.96 -20.23
C GLN A 240 12.03 -2.12 -21.23
N ARG A 241 12.96 -3.09 -21.10
CA ARG A 241 12.99 -4.28 -21.94
C ARG A 241 11.76 -5.16 -21.69
N ILE A 242 11.39 -5.41 -20.43
CA ILE A 242 10.17 -6.13 -20.07
C ILE A 242 8.95 -5.48 -20.71
N ARG A 243 8.77 -4.16 -20.54
CA ARG A 243 7.64 -3.44 -21.16
C ARG A 243 7.56 -3.56 -22.68
N ARG A 244 8.70 -3.64 -23.38
CA ARG A 244 8.72 -3.77 -24.85
C ARG A 244 8.44 -5.18 -25.31
N GLU A 245 8.87 -6.19 -24.54
CA GLU A 245 8.88 -7.59 -24.97
C GLU A 245 7.73 -8.41 -24.40
N THR A 246 6.98 -7.87 -23.44
CA THR A 246 5.80 -8.51 -22.82
C THR A 246 4.54 -7.69 -23.11
N LYS A 247 3.37 -8.31 -22.91
CA LYS A 247 2.05 -7.69 -23.13
C LYS A 247 1.44 -7.15 -21.83
N SER A 248 1.90 -7.65 -20.68
CA SER A 248 1.40 -7.26 -19.37
C SER A 248 1.84 -5.85 -19.03
N ALA A 249 0.92 -5.03 -18.52
CA ALA A 249 1.27 -3.73 -18.00
C ALA A 249 2.18 -3.86 -16.77
N VAL A 250 3.25 -3.08 -16.70
CA VAL A 250 4.20 -3.07 -15.59
C VAL A 250 3.82 -1.98 -14.59
N ALA A 251 3.49 -2.39 -13.36
CA ALA A 251 3.25 -1.50 -12.24
C ALA A 251 4.47 -1.42 -11.33
N MET A 252 4.80 -0.21 -10.85
CA MET A 252 5.93 0.04 -9.96
C MET A 252 5.53 0.90 -8.77
N HIS A 253 6.10 0.63 -7.60
CA HIS A 253 5.95 1.50 -6.45
C HIS A 253 6.47 2.91 -6.75
N TYR A 254 5.63 3.91 -6.51
CA TYR A 254 5.98 5.31 -6.71
C TYR A 254 7.17 5.72 -5.82
N GLY A 255 8.19 6.31 -6.44
CA GLY A 255 9.34 6.89 -5.73
C GLY A 255 10.69 6.18 -5.95
N ASN A 256 10.69 4.99 -6.53
CA ASN A 256 11.92 4.29 -6.93
C ASN A 256 11.73 3.58 -8.28
N PRO A 257 12.45 3.97 -9.38
CA PRO A 257 13.27 5.17 -9.46
C PRO A 257 12.46 6.45 -9.21
N SER A 258 13.11 7.62 -9.19
CA SER A 258 12.35 8.85 -9.00
C SER A 258 11.24 8.98 -10.06
N PRO A 259 10.07 9.56 -9.71
CA PRO A 259 8.93 9.64 -10.65
C PRO A 259 9.30 10.31 -11.98
N VAL A 260 10.16 11.33 -11.93
CA VAL A 260 10.65 12.02 -13.13
C VAL A 260 11.41 11.07 -14.06
N VAL A 261 12.25 10.20 -13.48
CA VAL A 261 13.00 9.19 -14.26
C VAL A 261 12.03 8.13 -14.81
N ALA A 262 11.13 7.59 -13.95
CA ALA A 262 10.16 6.58 -14.36
C ALA A 262 9.29 7.06 -15.54
N ILE A 263 8.79 8.30 -15.47
CA ILE A 263 7.95 8.92 -16.51
C ILE A 263 8.76 9.19 -17.79
N ARG A 264 9.87 9.95 -17.68
CA ARG A 264 10.66 10.35 -18.84
C ARG A 264 11.24 9.18 -19.61
N GLN A 265 11.67 8.14 -18.91
CA GLN A 265 12.29 6.97 -19.50
C GLN A 265 11.29 5.83 -19.77
N ARG A 266 10.01 6.04 -19.45
CA ARG A 266 8.94 5.03 -19.65
C ARG A 266 9.31 3.68 -19.05
N VAL A 267 9.71 3.70 -17.77
CA VAL A 267 10.17 2.49 -17.06
C VAL A 267 9.01 1.56 -16.68
N CYS A 268 7.82 2.11 -16.45
CA CYS A 268 6.59 1.38 -16.13
C CYS A 268 5.38 1.95 -16.89
N ASP A 269 4.24 1.27 -16.80
CA ASP A 269 2.97 1.70 -17.41
C ASP A 269 2.09 2.46 -16.42
N GLY A 270 2.36 2.32 -15.13
CA GLY A 270 1.67 3.03 -14.06
C GLY A 270 2.27 2.75 -12.69
N PHE A 271 1.67 3.35 -11.66
CA PHE A 271 2.24 3.36 -10.33
C PHE A 271 1.40 2.59 -9.30
N VAL A 272 2.11 2.09 -8.27
CA VAL A 272 1.55 1.67 -7.00
C VAL A 272 1.72 2.83 -6.02
N VAL A 273 0.63 3.47 -5.62
CA VAL A 273 0.65 4.68 -4.79
C VAL A 273 0.13 4.36 -3.40
N GLY A 274 0.96 4.62 -2.41
CA GLY A 274 0.60 4.47 -1.01
C GLY A 274 1.40 5.43 -0.12
N GLY A 275 1.08 5.47 1.16
CA GLY A 275 1.70 6.35 2.14
C GLY A 275 0.73 7.23 2.87
N GLY A 276 1.25 8.22 3.58
CA GLY A 276 0.44 9.25 4.20
C GLY A 276 -0.25 10.15 3.18
N ALA A 277 -1.18 10.96 3.66
CA ALA A 277 -2.06 11.79 2.84
C ALA A 277 -1.32 12.73 1.87
N ASN A 278 -0.27 13.38 2.35
CA ASN A 278 0.52 14.31 1.54
C ASN A 278 1.24 13.58 0.40
N ARG A 279 1.85 12.42 0.70
CA ARG A 279 2.52 11.59 -0.30
C ARG A 279 1.55 11.05 -1.35
N VAL A 280 0.39 10.53 -0.92
CA VAL A 280 -0.63 9.98 -1.83
C VAL A 280 -1.16 11.07 -2.76
N MET A 281 -1.49 12.24 -2.24
CA MET A 281 -1.99 13.36 -3.04
C MET A 281 -0.92 13.88 -4.02
N THR A 282 0.32 14.01 -3.58
CA THR A 282 1.44 14.43 -4.44
C THR A 282 1.68 13.41 -5.55
N ALA A 283 1.77 12.12 -5.21
CA ALA A 283 2.00 11.05 -6.18
C ALA A 283 0.87 10.95 -7.22
N GLY A 284 -0.39 10.98 -6.76
CA GLY A 284 -1.55 10.89 -7.62
C GLY A 284 -1.70 12.09 -8.57
N ARG A 285 -1.36 13.30 -8.10
CA ARG A 285 -1.35 14.50 -8.96
C ARG A 285 -0.24 14.47 -10.01
N ILE A 286 0.97 14.03 -9.64
CA ILE A 286 2.08 13.88 -10.60
C ILE A 286 1.76 12.80 -11.64
N ALA A 287 1.22 11.66 -11.21
CA ALA A 287 0.77 10.62 -12.13
C ALA A 287 -0.31 11.14 -13.09
N GLY A 288 -1.29 11.89 -12.58
CA GLY A 288 -2.33 12.52 -13.40
C GLY A 288 -1.80 13.52 -14.41
N MET A 289 -0.83 14.37 -14.04
CA MET A 289 -0.18 15.29 -14.98
C MET A 289 0.64 14.59 -16.07
N ALA A 290 1.09 13.37 -15.80
CA ALA A 290 1.84 12.54 -16.75
C ALA A 290 0.93 11.58 -17.54
N ASP A 291 -0.38 11.65 -17.38
CA ASP A 291 -1.37 10.73 -17.96
C ASP A 291 -1.06 9.25 -17.65
N MET A 292 -0.58 8.98 -16.42
CA MET A 292 -0.22 7.63 -15.96
C MET A 292 -1.25 7.11 -14.97
N PRO A 293 -1.85 5.94 -15.23
CA PRO A 293 -2.75 5.30 -14.30
C PRO A 293 -1.98 4.80 -13.06
N PHE A 294 -2.70 4.60 -11.97
CA PHE A 294 -2.17 3.98 -10.77
C PHE A 294 -3.29 3.33 -9.96
N TRP A 295 -2.92 2.45 -9.04
CA TRP A 295 -3.80 2.04 -7.95
C TRP A 295 -3.34 2.59 -6.62
N LEU A 296 -4.32 2.78 -5.73
CA LEU A 296 -4.08 3.08 -4.34
C LEU A 296 -3.79 1.78 -3.57
N GLN A 297 -2.66 1.72 -2.90
CA GLN A 297 -2.29 0.62 -2.02
C GLN A 297 -2.24 1.10 -0.57
N LEU A 298 -3.42 1.21 0.03
CA LEU A 298 -3.63 1.59 1.43
C LEU A 298 -4.28 0.38 2.12
N VAL A 299 -3.48 -0.37 2.87
CA VAL A 299 -3.83 -1.72 3.34
C VAL A 299 -4.28 -1.71 4.78
N GLY A 300 -5.45 -2.30 5.04
CA GLY A 300 -6.07 -2.42 6.37
C GLY A 300 -7.47 -3.01 6.30
N SER A 301 -8.28 -2.74 7.32
CA SER A 301 -9.69 -3.15 7.40
C SER A 301 -10.61 -2.20 6.63
N SER A 302 -11.92 -2.29 6.90
CA SER A 302 -12.93 -1.39 6.34
C SER A 302 -12.68 0.10 6.62
N ILE A 303 -11.97 0.45 7.71
CA ILE A 303 -11.58 1.83 8.02
C ILE A 303 -10.60 2.34 6.95
N THR A 304 -9.51 1.62 6.73
CA THR A 304 -8.54 1.96 5.67
C THR A 304 -9.17 1.86 4.28
N GLY A 305 -10.12 0.93 4.08
CA GLY A 305 -10.92 0.86 2.86
C GLY A 305 -11.74 2.13 2.62
N ALA A 306 -12.33 2.73 3.67
CA ALA A 306 -13.01 4.03 3.58
C ALA A 306 -12.01 5.16 3.26
N TRP A 307 -10.87 5.19 3.93
CA TRP A 307 -9.80 6.16 3.70
C TRP A 307 -9.30 6.14 2.25
N SER A 308 -9.02 4.96 1.70
CA SER A 308 -8.59 4.79 0.31
C SER A 308 -9.60 5.37 -0.68
N ARG A 309 -10.90 5.16 -0.44
CA ARG A 309 -11.98 5.68 -1.28
C ARG A 309 -12.05 7.20 -1.30
N GLN A 310 -11.68 7.87 -0.20
CA GLN A 310 -11.64 9.34 -0.14
C GLN A 310 -10.58 9.91 -1.11
N PHE A 311 -9.41 9.27 -1.24
CA PHE A 311 -8.42 9.65 -2.26
C PHE A 311 -8.88 9.29 -3.67
N GLY A 312 -9.46 8.11 -3.85
CA GLY A 312 -10.02 7.69 -5.14
C GLY A 312 -11.10 8.64 -5.64
N ALA A 313 -11.79 9.36 -4.74
CA ALA A 313 -12.79 10.36 -5.10
C ALA A 313 -12.20 11.55 -5.88
N VAL A 314 -10.96 11.96 -5.57
CA VAL A 314 -10.36 13.22 -6.07
C VAL A 314 -9.19 13.02 -7.04
N LEU A 315 -8.60 11.81 -7.07
CA LEU A 315 -7.45 11.53 -7.91
C LEU A 315 -7.89 10.90 -9.24
N SER A 316 -7.89 11.69 -10.30
CA SER A 316 -8.48 11.34 -11.61
C SER A 316 -7.88 10.10 -12.27
N HIS A 317 -6.60 9.79 -12.01
CA HIS A 317 -5.89 8.65 -12.59
C HIS A 317 -5.75 7.45 -11.63
N ALA A 318 -6.45 7.45 -10.49
CA ALA A 318 -6.64 6.28 -9.64
C ALA A 318 -7.61 5.27 -10.31
N SER A 319 -7.28 4.86 -11.53
CA SER A 319 -8.13 4.08 -12.43
C SER A 319 -7.81 2.58 -12.43
N TRP A 320 -6.66 2.18 -11.91
CA TRP A 320 -6.35 0.79 -11.67
C TRP A 320 -6.98 0.30 -10.36
N PRO A 321 -7.38 -0.98 -10.27
CA PRO A 321 -8.08 -1.49 -9.09
C PRO A 321 -7.26 -1.37 -7.80
N ALA A 322 -7.78 -0.63 -6.83
CA ALA A 322 -7.11 -0.38 -5.55
C ALA A 322 -6.92 -1.65 -4.72
N VAL A 323 -5.82 -1.70 -3.96
CA VAL A 323 -5.47 -2.80 -3.07
C VAL A 323 -5.60 -2.33 -1.62
N THR A 324 -6.67 -2.72 -0.96
CA THR A 324 -7.00 -2.28 0.40
C THR A 324 -7.04 -3.42 1.43
N CYS A 325 -7.20 -4.66 0.97
CA CYS A 325 -7.15 -5.90 1.77
C CYS A 325 -8.25 -6.07 2.83
N PHE A 326 -9.25 -5.17 2.94
CA PHE A 326 -10.34 -5.33 3.90
C PHE A 326 -11.10 -6.65 3.75
N GLN A 327 -11.16 -7.19 2.54
CA GLN A 327 -11.81 -8.45 2.21
C GLN A 327 -11.15 -9.69 2.83
N LEU A 328 -9.93 -9.59 3.36
CA LEU A 328 -9.26 -10.67 4.07
C LEU A 328 -9.94 -11.05 5.39
N TYR A 329 -10.62 -10.09 6.02
CA TYR A 329 -11.13 -10.23 7.38
C TYR A 329 -12.56 -10.71 7.42
N ALA A 330 -12.84 -11.67 8.31
CA ALA A 330 -14.18 -12.18 8.59
C ALA A 330 -15.02 -11.22 9.43
N ALA A 331 -14.36 -10.32 10.18
CA ALA A 331 -15.01 -9.27 10.98
C ALA A 331 -14.43 -7.91 10.61
N GLN A 332 -15.29 -6.90 10.55
CA GLN A 332 -14.91 -5.52 10.22
C GLN A 332 -15.15 -4.59 11.41
N PRO A 333 -14.25 -3.63 11.69
CA PRO A 333 -14.42 -2.70 12.80
C PRO A 333 -15.39 -1.55 12.52
N THR A 334 -16.10 -1.56 11.38
CA THR A 334 -17.12 -0.57 11.02
C THR A 334 -18.50 -1.20 10.90
N LYS A 335 -19.54 -0.42 11.22
CA LYS A 335 -20.95 -0.83 11.06
C LYS A 335 -21.34 -1.03 9.60
N GLN A 336 -20.75 -0.19 8.70
CA GLN A 336 -21.02 -0.24 7.28
C GLN A 336 -20.10 -1.26 6.60
N ASN A 337 -20.69 -2.16 5.85
CA ASN A 337 -19.94 -3.07 5.00
C ASN A 337 -19.44 -2.35 3.74
N VAL A 338 -18.26 -2.73 3.28
CA VAL A 338 -17.77 -2.28 1.97
C VAL A 338 -18.42 -3.12 0.89
N GLU A 339 -19.32 -2.52 0.13
CA GLU A 339 -19.97 -3.18 -0.99
C GLU A 339 -19.11 -3.07 -2.25
N VAL A 340 -18.93 -4.19 -2.95
CA VAL A 340 -18.23 -4.23 -4.24
C VAL A 340 -19.18 -4.74 -5.32
N ARG A 341 -19.38 -3.94 -6.37
CA ARG A 341 -20.23 -4.29 -7.53
C ARG A 341 -19.47 -4.01 -8.81
N ASN A 342 -19.34 -5.02 -9.66
CA ASN A 342 -18.66 -4.91 -10.96
C ASN A 342 -17.24 -4.30 -10.84
N GLY A 343 -16.49 -4.68 -9.80
CA GLY A 343 -15.13 -4.20 -9.55
C GLY A 343 -15.03 -2.81 -8.93
N PHE A 344 -16.14 -2.19 -8.55
CA PHE A 344 -16.18 -0.85 -7.97
C PHE A 344 -16.83 -0.83 -6.59
N THR A 345 -16.41 0.13 -5.78
CA THR A 345 -17.03 0.44 -4.49
C THR A 345 -17.43 1.92 -4.46
N PRO A 346 -18.62 2.25 -3.89
CA PRO A 346 -19.07 3.64 -3.81
C PRO A 346 -18.19 4.44 -2.84
N ILE A 347 -18.08 5.74 -3.11
CA ILE A 347 -17.36 6.67 -2.22
C ILE A 347 -18.30 7.06 -1.08
N PRO A 348 -17.86 6.96 0.19
CA PRO A 348 -18.67 7.44 1.31
C PRO A 348 -18.80 8.97 1.28
N ASN A 349 -20.03 9.47 1.42
CA ASN A 349 -20.36 10.91 1.38
C ASN A 349 -20.78 11.47 2.75
N ALA A 350 -20.95 10.65 3.78
CA ALA A 350 -21.20 11.15 5.12
C ALA A 350 -19.94 11.84 5.70
N PRO A 351 -20.07 12.73 6.70
CA PRO A 351 -18.94 13.46 7.28
C PRO A 351 -17.79 12.55 7.73
N GLY A 352 -16.58 13.04 7.60
CA GLY A 352 -15.37 12.29 7.93
C GLY A 352 -15.07 11.19 6.92
N LEU A 353 -14.69 10.02 7.41
CA LEU A 353 -14.49 8.80 6.62
C LEU A 353 -15.81 8.28 5.99
N GLY A 354 -16.95 8.76 6.50
CA GLY A 354 -18.27 8.33 6.07
C GLY A 354 -18.67 6.93 6.56
N VAL A 355 -18.02 6.45 7.61
CA VAL A 355 -18.31 5.17 8.29
C VAL A 355 -18.28 5.38 9.80
N GLU A 356 -18.90 4.45 10.55
CA GLU A 356 -18.95 4.45 12.02
C GLU A 356 -18.27 3.22 12.59
N LEU A 357 -17.59 3.36 13.73
CA LEU A 357 -16.99 2.24 14.44
C LEU A 357 -18.06 1.28 15.00
N ASP A 358 -17.81 -0.01 14.87
CA ASP A 358 -18.56 -1.06 15.57
C ASP A 358 -17.81 -1.47 16.84
N TRP A 359 -18.13 -0.80 17.94
CA TRP A 359 -17.53 -1.09 19.22
C TRP A 359 -17.82 -2.49 19.76
N LYS A 360 -18.89 -3.16 19.31
CA LYS A 360 -19.14 -4.55 19.65
C LYS A 360 -18.04 -5.45 19.06
N VAL A 361 -17.74 -5.27 17.78
CA VAL A 361 -16.67 -6.01 17.10
C VAL A 361 -15.30 -5.63 17.65
N ILE A 362 -15.02 -4.33 17.85
CA ILE A 362 -13.75 -3.86 18.39
C ILE A 362 -13.49 -4.46 19.77
N ASN A 363 -14.46 -4.42 20.66
CA ASN A 363 -14.31 -4.99 22.03
C ASN A 363 -14.17 -6.52 22.01
N GLN A 364 -14.83 -7.20 21.07
CA GLN A 364 -14.72 -8.66 20.91
C GLN A 364 -13.29 -9.09 20.51
N TYR A 365 -12.61 -8.31 19.68
CA TYR A 365 -11.30 -8.65 19.15
C TYR A 365 -10.16 -7.81 19.72
N LYS A 366 -10.42 -7.03 20.77
CA LYS A 366 -9.42 -6.25 21.48
C LYS A 366 -8.37 -7.16 22.12
N VAL A 367 -7.10 -6.82 21.91
CA VAL A 367 -5.95 -7.55 22.46
C VAL A 367 -4.89 -6.57 22.95
N PRO A 368 -3.99 -6.99 23.86
CA PRO A 368 -2.76 -6.23 24.12
C PRO A 368 -1.94 -6.08 22.84
N LYS A 369 -1.32 -4.90 22.65
CA LYS A 369 -0.40 -4.69 21.55
C LYS A 369 0.77 -5.67 21.64
N PRO A 370 1.05 -6.48 20.62
CA PRO A 370 2.19 -7.37 20.65
C PRO A 370 3.50 -6.58 20.81
N PRO A 371 4.45 -7.04 21.66
CA PRO A 371 5.69 -6.33 21.91
C PRO A 371 6.64 -6.34 20.69
N ALA A 372 6.46 -7.30 19.80
CA ALA A 372 7.24 -7.45 18.58
C ALA A 372 6.39 -8.04 17.46
N ARG A 373 6.83 -7.85 16.22
CA ARG A 373 6.20 -8.41 15.04
C ARG A 373 6.19 -9.94 15.10
N PRO A 374 5.02 -10.58 15.08
CA PRO A 374 4.93 -12.04 15.01
C PRO A 374 5.38 -12.55 13.66
N GLU A 375 6.38 -13.44 13.66
CA GLU A 375 6.89 -14.07 12.45
C GLU A 375 7.20 -15.55 12.73
N PRO A 376 6.60 -16.49 11.99
CA PRO A 376 6.93 -17.89 12.14
C PRO A 376 8.30 -18.22 11.53
N GLU A 377 8.95 -19.23 12.07
CA GLU A 377 10.13 -19.80 11.48
C GLU A 377 9.75 -20.57 10.21
N ARG A 378 10.50 -20.36 9.11
CA ARG A 378 10.24 -20.94 7.80
C ARG A 378 11.50 -21.44 7.16
N LEU A 379 11.40 -22.52 6.40
CA LEU A 379 12.41 -22.96 5.44
C LEU A 379 11.83 -22.86 4.04
N LEU A 380 12.54 -22.21 3.14
CA LEU A 380 12.29 -22.34 1.71
C LEU A 380 13.16 -23.48 1.17
N GLU A 381 12.51 -24.55 0.74
CA GLU A 381 13.15 -25.66 0.06
C GLU A 381 13.02 -25.48 -1.45
N THR A 382 14.14 -25.51 -2.17
CA THR A 382 14.18 -25.54 -3.63
C THR A 382 14.72 -26.91 -4.06
N ARG A 383 14.01 -27.59 -4.94
CA ARG A 383 14.35 -28.95 -5.43
C ARG A 383 14.64 -28.92 -6.92
N TRP A 384 15.74 -29.57 -7.32
CA TRP A 384 16.07 -29.84 -8.72
C TRP A 384 15.67 -31.23 -9.14
N PRO A 385 15.49 -31.48 -10.46
CA PRO A 385 15.16 -32.83 -10.97
C PRO A 385 16.21 -33.92 -10.66
N ASP A 386 17.45 -33.51 -10.43
CA ASP A 386 18.56 -34.43 -10.09
C ASP A 386 18.63 -34.82 -8.59
N GLY A 387 17.63 -34.39 -7.81
CA GLY A 387 17.49 -34.69 -6.38
C GLY A 387 18.20 -33.71 -5.45
N ARG A 388 18.97 -32.77 -5.95
CA ARG A 388 19.56 -31.72 -5.10
C ARG A 388 18.48 -30.85 -4.48
N LYS A 389 18.75 -30.41 -3.24
CA LYS A 389 17.85 -29.50 -2.50
C LYS A 389 18.64 -28.37 -1.89
N LEU A 390 18.10 -27.15 -1.99
CA LEU A 390 18.63 -25.96 -1.34
C LEU A 390 17.63 -25.48 -0.30
N TYR A 391 18.13 -25.21 0.91
CA TYR A 391 17.33 -24.67 2.00
C TYR A 391 17.79 -23.28 2.39
N ILE A 392 16.83 -22.36 2.52
CA ILE A 392 17.03 -21.00 3.04
C ILE A 392 16.07 -20.80 4.22
N GLY A 393 16.59 -20.35 5.36
CA GLY A 393 15.80 -20.16 6.58
C GLY A 393 15.59 -18.68 6.93
N SER A 394 14.41 -18.32 7.41
CA SER A 394 14.10 -17.00 7.93
C SER A 394 12.92 -17.02 8.90
N ASN A 395 12.97 -16.13 9.90
CA ASN A 395 11.82 -15.77 10.73
C ASN A 395 11.35 -14.34 10.48
N GLY A 396 11.76 -13.74 9.37
CA GLY A 396 11.39 -12.37 8.99
C GLY A 396 10.42 -12.35 7.81
N ASN A 397 10.36 -11.22 7.15
CA ASN A 397 9.54 -11.05 5.94
C ASN A 397 9.91 -12.11 4.88
N VAL A 398 8.91 -12.78 4.36
CA VAL A 398 9.08 -13.84 3.35
C VAL A 398 9.74 -13.33 2.06
N ASN A 399 9.50 -12.07 1.67
CA ASN A 399 10.19 -11.45 0.54
C ASN A 399 11.71 -11.32 0.76
N TYR A 400 12.11 -11.11 2.02
CA TYR A 400 13.53 -11.09 2.38
C TYR A 400 14.19 -12.46 2.14
N MET A 401 13.50 -13.53 2.50
CA MET A 401 13.96 -14.90 2.27
C MET A 401 14.21 -15.18 0.77
N LEU A 402 13.30 -14.69 -0.09
CA LEU A 402 13.43 -14.81 -1.54
C LEU A 402 14.61 -14.01 -2.11
N ARG A 403 15.00 -12.91 -1.47
CA ARG A 403 16.01 -11.97 -1.97
C ARG A 403 17.35 -12.04 -1.24
N LYS A 404 17.39 -12.66 -0.06
CA LYS A 404 18.55 -12.64 0.84
C LYS A 404 19.87 -13.08 0.19
N PHE A 405 19.79 -14.04 -0.74
CA PHE A 405 20.95 -14.64 -1.38
C PHE A 405 20.95 -14.46 -2.92
N MET A 406 20.23 -13.46 -3.42
CA MET A 406 20.14 -13.21 -4.85
C MET A 406 21.46 -12.77 -5.49
N LYS A 407 22.36 -12.15 -4.72
CA LYS A 407 23.68 -11.74 -5.19
C LYS A 407 24.75 -12.41 -4.31
N PRO A 408 25.69 -13.13 -4.90
CA PRO A 408 25.87 -13.47 -6.33
C PRO A 408 25.06 -14.69 -6.77
N SER A 409 24.22 -15.25 -5.90
CA SER A 409 23.55 -16.54 -6.14
C SER A 409 22.39 -16.36 -7.10
N ASN A 410 22.49 -16.99 -8.23
CA ASN A 410 21.40 -17.12 -9.17
C ASN A 410 20.40 -18.18 -8.67
N LEU A 411 19.36 -17.76 -7.96
CA LEU A 411 18.35 -18.68 -7.43
C LEU A 411 17.44 -19.14 -8.57
N PRO A 412 17.22 -20.47 -8.72
CA PRO A 412 16.55 -21.05 -9.88
C PRO A 412 15.02 -21.01 -9.78
N TYR A 413 14.45 -19.94 -9.19
CA TYR A 413 13.00 -19.82 -9.10
C TYR A 413 12.38 -19.75 -10.48
N PHE A 414 11.28 -20.49 -10.67
CA PHE A 414 10.53 -20.57 -11.91
C PHE A 414 11.27 -21.22 -13.10
N GLU A 415 12.41 -21.88 -12.87
CA GLU A 415 13.07 -22.66 -13.92
C GLU A 415 12.36 -24.00 -14.18
N PRO A 416 12.35 -24.50 -15.41
CA PRO A 416 11.73 -25.77 -15.73
C PRO A 416 12.24 -26.94 -14.88
N GLY A 417 11.33 -27.71 -14.29
CA GLY A 417 11.66 -28.86 -13.44
C GLY A 417 12.14 -28.50 -12.03
N VAL A 418 12.29 -27.23 -11.69
CA VAL A 418 12.59 -26.78 -10.32
C VAL A 418 11.27 -26.52 -9.58
N THR A 419 11.17 -27.06 -8.36
CA THR A 419 10.04 -26.80 -7.46
C THR A 419 10.50 -26.14 -6.18
N CYS A 420 9.64 -25.32 -5.60
CA CYS A 420 9.89 -24.66 -4.32
C CYS A 420 8.78 -24.97 -3.32
N HIS A 421 9.14 -25.15 -2.05
CA HIS A 421 8.20 -25.44 -0.98
C HIS A 421 8.49 -24.57 0.24
N LEU A 422 7.47 -23.93 0.77
CA LEU A 422 7.56 -23.20 2.02
C LEU A 422 7.21 -24.13 3.18
N LEU A 423 8.24 -24.55 3.93
CA LEU A 423 8.12 -25.50 5.04
C LEU A 423 8.03 -24.75 6.36
N MET A 424 6.93 -24.95 7.07
CA MET A 424 6.72 -24.41 8.42
C MET A 424 7.40 -25.31 9.46
N ASN A 425 7.67 -24.76 10.66
CA ASN A 425 8.24 -25.50 11.76
C ASN A 425 7.27 -26.63 12.17
N ASP A 426 7.71 -27.87 12.02
CA ASP A 426 6.97 -29.09 12.38
C ASP A 426 7.23 -29.59 13.80
N GLY A 427 8.08 -28.87 14.54
CA GLY A 427 8.48 -29.21 15.91
C GLY A 427 9.57 -30.27 16.02
N SER A 428 10.03 -30.87 14.90
CA SER A 428 11.07 -31.91 14.92
C SER A 428 12.45 -31.32 15.21
N LYS A 429 13.35 -32.18 15.74
CA LYS A 429 14.76 -31.79 15.96
C LYS A 429 15.46 -31.55 14.62
N ASP A 430 15.22 -32.39 13.64
CA ASP A 430 15.86 -32.32 12.32
C ASP A 430 15.50 -31.01 11.61
N TRP A 431 14.22 -30.62 11.67
CA TRP A 431 13.78 -29.34 11.11
C TRP A 431 14.49 -28.16 11.80
N ARG A 432 14.56 -28.16 13.14
CA ARG A 432 15.21 -27.09 13.91
C ARG A 432 16.72 -26.99 13.59
N ASP A 433 17.41 -28.13 13.54
CA ASP A 433 18.84 -28.19 13.23
C ASP A 433 19.11 -27.67 11.79
N LEU A 434 18.28 -28.07 10.83
CA LEU A 434 18.36 -27.59 9.45
C LEU A 434 18.06 -26.08 9.38
N TYR A 435 17.03 -25.62 10.08
CA TYR A 435 16.67 -24.20 10.13
C TYR A 435 17.79 -23.33 10.69
N GLN A 436 18.42 -23.72 11.80
CA GLN A 436 19.52 -22.94 12.40
C GLN A 436 20.72 -22.83 11.45
N ARG A 437 20.99 -23.86 10.64
CA ARG A 437 22.01 -23.82 9.59
C ARG A 437 21.60 -22.96 8.42
N ALA A 438 20.39 -23.19 7.86
CA ALA A 438 19.87 -22.52 6.69
C ALA A 438 19.58 -21.03 6.91
N ARG A 439 19.34 -20.62 8.16
CA ARG A 439 19.17 -19.22 8.57
C ARG A 439 20.47 -18.41 8.49
N ARG A 440 21.62 -19.07 8.68
CA ARG A 440 22.95 -18.44 8.61
C ARG A 440 23.46 -18.35 7.17
N ARG A 441 23.28 -19.42 6.40
CA ARG A 441 23.68 -19.55 5.00
C ARG A 441 22.83 -20.61 4.31
N PRO A 442 22.63 -20.54 2.96
CA PRO A 442 21.97 -21.61 2.23
C PRO A 442 22.62 -22.97 2.49
N VAL A 443 21.80 -23.99 2.65
CA VAL A 443 22.26 -25.39 2.87
C VAL A 443 21.88 -26.21 1.65
N LEU A 444 22.90 -26.67 0.92
CA LEU A 444 22.72 -27.59 -0.20
C LEU A 444 22.86 -29.03 0.30
N THR A 445 21.91 -29.89 -0.10
CA THR A 445 21.92 -31.34 0.16
C THR A 445 21.72 -32.10 -1.14
N ARG A 446 22.13 -33.34 -1.14
CA ARG A 446 21.83 -34.33 -2.21
C ARG A 446 20.83 -35.34 -1.68
#